data_3885e4ea14d784e718a0c14adb421eef
#
_entry.id   3885e4ea14d784e718a0c14adb421eef
#
_cell.length_a   1.000
_cell.length_b   1.000
_cell.length_c   1.000
_cell.angle_alpha   90.00
_cell.angle_beta   90.00
_cell.angle_gamma   90.00
#
_symmetry.space_group_name_H-M   'P 1'
#
loop_
_entity.id
_entity.type
_entity.pdbx_description
1 polymer ?
#
loop_
_entity_poly.entity_id
_entity_poly.type
_entity_poly.pdbx_seq_one_letter_code
_entity_poly.pdbx_strand_id
1 'polypeptide(L)'
;ALKAYMDDVRLINIPNITENLTGITLSANHATEDKKQFIKNIRLAKGAVPLYDKILTDGKFVTTGIKFDVNKATLKPESMGTLNYVAKMLQDNPNWKFSIEGHTDSDGADTANQALSEKRSQSVRSELINLGIDESRLSCKGWGESKPMAGNDTPEGKAQNRRVEFIKL
;
A
#
# COMPACT_ATOMS: atom_id res chain seq x y z
N ALA A 1 -4.48 -12.04 -11.14
CA ALA A 1 -3.02 -12.10 -11.32
C ALA A 1 -2.37 -12.97 -10.26
N LEU A 2 -1.44 -13.86 -10.64
CA LEU A 2 -0.59 -14.58 -9.71
C LEU A 2 0.73 -13.83 -9.54
N LYS A 3 1.16 -13.61 -8.30
CA LYS A 3 2.46 -13.02 -7.99
C LYS A 3 3.17 -13.91 -6.99
N ALA A 4 4.42 -14.25 -7.25
CA ALA A 4 5.28 -14.94 -6.30
C ALA A 4 6.47 -14.05 -5.94
N TYR A 5 6.85 -14.09 -4.66
CA TYR A 5 7.97 -13.31 -4.11
C TYR A 5 8.90 -14.24 -3.34
N MET A 6 10.16 -13.92 -3.34
CA MET A 6 11.19 -14.52 -2.48
C MET A 6 12.02 -13.35 -1.92
N ASP A 7 12.07 -13.23 -0.60
CA ASP A 7 12.78 -12.16 0.12
C ASP A 7 12.46 -10.75 -0.44
N ASP A 8 11.15 -10.45 -0.59
CA ASP A 8 10.63 -9.22 -1.17
C ASP A 8 10.92 -9.00 -2.68
N VAL A 9 11.63 -9.91 -3.30
CA VAL A 9 11.86 -9.89 -4.76
C VAL A 9 10.72 -10.63 -5.47
N ARG A 10 10.06 -9.95 -6.40
CA ARG A 10 9.02 -10.58 -7.20
C ARG A 10 9.62 -11.48 -8.28
N LEU A 11 9.42 -12.79 -8.13
CA LEU A 11 9.92 -13.80 -9.08
C LEU A 11 8.95 -14.06 -10.23
N ILE A 12 7.63 -14.02 -9.97
CA ILE A 12 6.60 -14.35 -10.94
C ILE A 12 5.52 -13.28 -10.94
N ASN A 13 5.09 -12.87 -12.14
CA ASN A 13 3.92 -12.05 -12.34
C ASN A 13 3.15 -12.56 -13.56
N ILE A 14 2.01 -13.20 -13.32
CA ILE A 14 1.07 -13.58 -14.37
C ILE A 14 -0.12 -12.61 -14.30
N PRO A 15 -0.25 -11.66 -15.23
CA PRO A 15 -1.19 -10.55 -15.11
C PRO A 15 -2.65 -10.98 -15.18
N ASN A 16 -2.98 -11.99 -15.97
CA ASN A 16 -4.34 -12.48 -16.14
C ASN A 16 -4.38 -14.01 -16.07
N ILE A 17 -5.12 -14.53 -15.09
CA ILE A 17 -5.48 -15.93 -15.02
C ILE A 17 -6.99 -15.98 -15.22
N THR A 18 -7.42 -16.50 -16.35
CA THR A 18 -8.85 -16.61 -16.72
C THR A 18 -9.49 -17.89 -16.21
N GLU A 19 -8.68 -18.83 -15.72
CA GLU A 19 -9.14 -20.13 -15.24
C GLU A 19 -9.23 -20.18 -13.71
N ASN A 20 -10.14 -21.00 -13.20
CA ASN A 20 -10.24 -21.27 -11.78
C ASN A 20 -9.07 -22.15 -11.34
N LEU A 21 -8.14 -21.57 -10.62
CA LEU A 21 -7.05 -22.33 -10.01
C LEU A 21 -7.59 -23.17 -8.85
N THR A 22 -7.43 -24.47 -8.94
CA THR A 22 -7.85 -25.44 -7.90
C THR A 22 -6.72 -25.80 -6.94
N GLY A 23 -5.48 -25.41 -7.25
CA GLY A 23 -4.33 -25.71 -6.40
C GLY A 23 -3.06 -24.99 -6.84
N ILE A 24 -2.09 -24.97 -5.96
CA ILE A 24 -0.73 -24.48 -6.21
C ILE A 24 0.25 -25.57 -5.80
N THR A 25 1.11 -25.98 -6.71
CA THR A 25 2.22 -26.89 -6.42
C THR A 25 3.51 -26.09 -6.35
N LEU A 26 4.23 -26.24 -5.25
CA LEU A 26 5.57 -25.70 -5.05
C LEU A 26 6.57 -26.84 -5.16
N SER A 27 7.47 -26.76 -6.10
CA SER A 27 8.52 -27.77 -6.30
C SER A 27 9.88 -27.15 -6.04
N ALA A 28 10.69 -27.81 -5.23
CA ALA A 28 12.11 -27.48 -5.02
C ALA A 28 12.95 -28.48 -5.81
N ASN A 29 13.61 -28.00 -6.85
CA ASN A 29 14.54 -28.81 -7.63
C ASN A 29 15.94 -28.76 -6.99
N HIS A 30 16.66 -29.87 -7.01
CA HIS A 30 18.01 -30.03 -6.43
C HIS A 30 18.08 -29.88 -4.89
N ALA A 31 16.98 -30.11 -4.18
CA ALA A 31 17.04 -30.28 -2.73
C ALA A 31 17.64 -31.65 -2.39
N THR A 32 18.66 -31.69 -1.53
CA THR A 32 19.27 -32.90 -0.98
C THR A 32 19.09 -32.89 0.54
N GLU A 33 19.40 -34.02 1.20
CA GLU A 33 19.34 -34.08 2.68
C GLU A 33 20.23 -33.02 3.33
N ASP A 34 21.33 -32.64 2.70
CA ASP A 34 22.30 -31.65 3.17
C ASP A 34 21.92 -30.20 2.74
N LYS A 35 21.04 -30.06 1.74
CA LYS A 35 20.60 -28.77 1.21
C LYS A 35 19.07 -28.64 1.29
N LYS A 36 18.57 -28.56 2.51
CA LYS A 36 17.14 -28.40 2.76
C LYS A 36 16.69 -26.99 2.38
N GLN A 37 15.61 -26.90 1.64
CA GLN A 37 14.95 -25.63 1.33
C GLN A 37 13.72 -25.48 2.24
N PHE A 38 13.62 -24.36 2.90
CA PHE A 38 12.51 -24.06 3.81
C PHE A 38 11.63 -22.97 3.20
N ILE A 39 10.33 -23.24 3.12
CA ILE A 39 9.34 -22.26 2.66
C ILE A 39 8.50 -21.89 3.87
N LYS A 40 8.48 -20.59 4.21
CA LYS A 40 7.67 -20.04 5.32
C LYS A 40 6.67 -19.01 4.78
N ASN A 41 5.61 -18.78 5.55
CA ASN A 41 4.65 -17.69 5.33
C ASN A 41 3.99 -17.69 3.94
N ILE A 42 3.60 -18.87 3.44
CA ILE A 42 2.80 -18.94 2.21
C ILE A 42 1.46 -18.26 2.49
N ARG A 43 1.19 -17.18 1.76
CA ARG A 43 -0.09 -16.48 1.82
C ARG A 43 -0.79 -16.59 0.47
N LEU A 44 -1.96 -17.20 0.47
CA LEU A 44 -2.86 -17.22 -0.67
C LEU A 44 -3.93 -16.15 -0.47
N ALA A 45 -3.87 -15.08 -1.23
CA ALA A 45 -4.92 -14.08 -1.23
C ALA A 45 -5.87 -14.38 -2.39
N LYS A 46 -7.15 -14.58 -2.09
CA LYS A 46 -8.21 -14.66 -3.09
C LYS A 46 -8.31 -13.27 -3.74
N GLY A 47 -7.98 -13.21 -5.03
CA GLY A 47 -8.04 -12.06 -5.91
C GLY A 47 -8.04 -10.69 -5.24
N ALA A 48 -6.90 -10.01 -5.19
CA ALA A 48 -6.93 -8.59 -4.87
C ALA A 48 -7.80 -7.90 -5.93
N VAL A 49 -8.93 -7.35 -5.52
CA VAL A 49 -9.69 -6.44 -6.37
C VAL A 49 -8.72 -5.38 -6.86
N PRO A 50 -8.53 -5.20 -8.18
CA PRO A 50 -7.63 -4.19 -8.67
C PRO A 50 -7.94 -2.85 -7.98
N LEU A 51 -6.91 -2.09 -7.66
CA LEU A 51 -7.05 -0.81 -6.96
C LEU A 51 -8.02 0.12 -7.69
N TYR A 52 -8.00 0.04 -9.02
CA TYR A 52 -8.93 0.75 -9.90
C TYR A 52 -10.40 0.39 -9.61
N ASP A 53 -10.72 -0.89 -9.49
CA ASP A 53 -12.09 -1.34 -9.21
C ASP A 53 -12.55 -0.90 -7.81
N LYS A 54 -11.65 -0.91 -6.82
CA LYS A 54 -11.96 -0.36 -5.49
C LYS A 54 -12.32 1.12 -5.52
N ILE A 55 -11.61 1.90 -6.33
CA ILE A 55 -11.92 3.33 -6.47
C ILE A 55 -13.27 3.53 -7.16
N LEU A 56 -13.61 2.69 -8.13
CA LEU A 56 -14.90 2.78 -8.82
C LEU A 56 -16.07 2.37 -7.91
N THR A 57 -15.90 1.35 -7.07
CA THR A 57 -16.96 0.82 -6.21
C THR A 57 -17.07 1.56 -4.88
N ASP A 58 -15.94 1.82 -4.23
CA ASP A 58 -15.88 2.31 -2.85
C ASP A 58 -15.56 3.82 -2.78
N GLY A 59 -15.22 4.44 -3.92
CA GLY A 59 -14.77 5.83 -3.98
C GLY A 59 -13.43 6.07 -3.30
N LYS A 60 -12.78 5.03 -2.78
CA LYS A 60 -11.51 5.14 -2.07
C LYS A 60 -10.69 3.86 -2.15
N PHE A 61 -9.39 3.99 -1.88
CA PHE A 61 -8.56 2.86 -1.53
C PHE A 61 -7.62 3.16 -0.36
N VAL A 62 -7.30 2.12 0.37
CA VAL A 62 -6.43 2.16 1.54
C VAL A 62 -5.15 1.40 1.21
N THR A 63 -4.01 1.96 1.57
CA THR A 63 -2.73 1.28 1.37
C THR A 63 -1.81 1.42 2.58
N THR A 64 -1.19 0.33 2.95
CA THR A 64 -0.04 0.27 3.86
C THR A 64 1.28 0.14 3.10
N GLY A 65 1.22 0.15 1.76
CA GLY A 65 2.39 0.01 0.89
C GLY A 65 3.25 1.28 0.77
N ILE A 66 2.75 2.42 1.26
CA ILE A 66 3.54 3.66 1.36
C ILE A 66 4.22 3.66 2.72
N LYS A 67 5.54 3.56 2.73
CA LYS A 67 6.37 3.47 3.92
C LYS A 67 7.16 4.75 4.15
N PHE A 68 7.34 5.09 5.43
CA PHE A 68 8.11 6.24 5.87
C PHE A 68 9.20 5.81 6.84
N ASP A 69 10.21 6.63 7.01
CA ASP A 69 11.14 6.48 8.12
C ASP A 69 10.41 6.63 9.46
N VAL A 70 10.97 6.00 10.49
CA VAL A 70 10.39 6.05 11.85
C VAL A 70 10.29 7.51 12.31
N ASN A 71 9.10 7.92 12.73
CA ASN A 71 8.78 9.28 13.18
C ASN A 71 9.09 10.39 12.17
N LYS A 72 9.20 10.04 10.87
CA LYS A 72 9.45 11.01 9.80
C LYS A 72 8.38 10.91 8.71
N ALA A 73 8.37 11.92 7.85
CA ALA A 73 7.57 11.97 6.64
C ALA A 73 8.39 11.66 5.37
N THR A 74 9.66 11.26 5.53
CA THR A 74 10.51 10.85 4.41
C THR A 74 10.02 9.53 3.85
N LEU A 75 9.67 9.54 2.56
CA LEU A 75 9.24 8.34 1.84
C LEU A 75 10.41 7.37 1.67
N LYS A 76 10.16 6.11 1.94
CA LYS A 76 11.13 5.04 1.67
C LYS A 76 11.06 4.60 0.21
N PRO A 77 12.18 4.13 -0.39
CA PRO A 77 12.22 3.68 -1.78
C PRO A 77 11.16 2.60 -2.11
N GLU A 78 10.81 1.73 -1.16
CA GLU A 78 9.80 0.68 -1.33
C GLU A 78 8.40 1.25 -1.63
N SER A 79 8.14 2.50 -1.29
CA SER A 79 6.88 3.20 -1.56
C SER A 79 6.67 3.51 -3.04
N MET A 80 7.76 3.59 -3.83
CA MET A 80 7.70 4.05 -5.23
C MET A 80 6.87 3.13 -6.12
N GLY A 81 6.83 1.83 -5.84
CA GLY A 81 5.97 0.90 -6.57
C GLY A 81 4.49 1.26 -6.46
N THR A 82 4.03 1.60 -5.26
CA THR A 82 2.64 2.04 -5.01
C THR A 82 2.38 3.42 -5.60
N LEU A 83 3.31 4.36 -5.43
CA LEU A 83 3.16 5.74 -5.93
C LEU A 83 3.13 5.80 -7.46
N ASN A 84 4.00 5.07 -8.15
CA ASN A 84 3.98 4.95 -9.61
C ASN A 84 2.67 4.35 -10.12
N TYR A 85 2.12 3.34 -9.42
CA TYR A 85 0.84 2.77 -9.79
C TYR A 85 -0.31 3.79 -9.65
N VAL A 86 -0.32 4.56 -8.54
CA VAL A 86 -1.32 5.63 -8.32
C VAL A 86 -1.18 6.74 -9.36
N ALA A 87 0.06 7.17 -9.65
CA ALA A 87 0.32 8.18 -10.66
C ALA A 87 -0.18 7.74 -12.03
N LYS A 88 0.17 6.51 -12.45
CA LYS A 88 -0.32 5.97 -13.72
C LYS A 88 -1.86 5.93 -13.79
N MET A 89 -2.51 5.49 -12.73
CA MET A 89 -3.96 5.45 -12.67
C MET A 89 -4.58 6.85 -12.81
N LEU A 90 -3.97 7.87 -12.17
CA LEU A 90 -4.40 9.27 -12.31
C LEU A 90 -4.12 9.82 -13.71
N GLN A 91 -3.03 9.43 -14.36
CA GLN A 91 -2.72 9.80 -15.75
C GLN A 91 -3.74 9.18 -16.73
N ASP A 92 -4.10 7.92 -16.52
CA ASP A 92 -5.11 7.21 -17.33
C ASP A 92 -6.54 7.75 -17.11
N ASN A 93 -6.77 8.51 -16.00
CA ASN A 93 -8.07 9.08 -15.63
C ASN A 93 -7.93 10.59 -15.33
N PRO A 94 -7.84 11.46 -16.33
CA PRO A 94 -7.49 12.89 -16.14
C PRO A 94 -8.52 13.68 -15.33
N ASN A 95 -9.76 13.24 -15.26
CA ASN A 95 -10.84 13.91 -14.50
C ASN A 95 -10.88 13.51 -13.02
N TRP A 96 -10.08 12.54 -12.59
CA TRP A 96 -10.10 12.13 -11.20
C TRP A 96 -9.29 13.08 -10.32
N LYS A 97 -9.88 13.39 -9.17
CA LYS A 97 -9.25 14.16 -8.10
C LYS A 97 -9.25 13.34 -6.82
N PHE A 98 -8.20 13.47 -6.02
CA PHE A 98 -8.06 12.72 -4.77
C PHE A 98 -7.71 13.61 -3.60
N SER A 99 -8.30 13.27 -2.44
CA SER A 99 -7.77 13.63 -1.13
C SER A 99 -6.84 12.52 -0.64
N ILE A 100 -5.61 12.87 -0.28
CA ILE A 100 -4.61 11.97 0.28
C ILE A 100 -4.66 12.12 1.78
N GLU A 101 -5.09 11.07 2.49
CA GLU A 101 -5.32 11.11 3.91
C GLU A 101 -4.30 10.25 4.66
N GLY A 102 -3.54 10.88 5.56
CA GLY A 102 -2.53 10.20 6.38
C GLY A 102 -3.08 9.82 7.75
N HIS A 103 -2.69 8.63 8.23
CA HIS A 103 -3.10 8.10 9.54
C HIS A 103 -1.90 7.55 10.29
N THR A 104 -1.98 7.59 11.63
CA THR A 104 -1.02 6.96 12.55
C THR A 104 -1.71 5.88 13.39
N ASP A 105 -0.94 5.12 14.11
CA ASP A 105 -1.41 4.41 15.30
C ASP A 105 -1.49 5.38 16.50
N SER A 106 -1.85 4.87 17.67
CA SER A 106 -2.00 5.66 18.90
C SER A 106 -0.70 5.77 19.72
N ASP A 107 0.46 5.46 19.15
CA ASP A 107 1.72 5.64 19.86
C ASP A 107 2.15 7.11 19.81
N GLY A 108 2.29 7.72 20.98
CA GLY A 108 2.74 9.10 21.12
C GLY A 108 1.61 10.08 21.48
N ALA A 109 1.89 11.37 21.36
CA ALA A 109 0.90 12.40 21.64
C ALA A 109 0.02 12.70 20.42
N ASP A 110 -1.28 12.88 20.61
CA ASP A 110 -2.27 13.18 19.56
C ASP A 110 -1.83 14.32 18.65
N THR A 111 -1.31 15.41 19.25
CA THR A 111 -0.83 16.57 18.48
C THR A 111 0.37 16.25 17.60
N ALA A 112 1.27 15.38 18.06
CA ALA A 112 2.41 14.91 17.28
C ALA A 112 1.96 13.98 16.15
N ASN A 113 1.01 13.08 16.43
CA ASN A 113 0.41 12.17 15.45
C ASN A 113 -0.36 12.95 14.39
N GLN A 114 -1.10 13.99 14.78
CA GLN A 114 -1.78 14.87 13.84
C GLN A 114 -0.76 15.54 12.89
N ALA A 115 0.27 16.19 13.44
CA ALA A 115 1.29 16.87 12.65
C ALA A 115 2.09 15.90 11.75
N LEU A 116 2.38 14.69 12.26
CA LEU A 116 3.11 13.66 11.50
C LEU A 116 2.27 13.15 10.31
N SER A 117 1.00 12.88 10.54
CA SER A 117 0.10 12.40 9.49
C SER A 117 -0.12 13.44 8.39
N GLU A 118 -0.22 14.72 8.75
CA GLU A 118 -0.25 15.83 7.79
C GLU A 118 1.02 15.89 6.93
N LYS A 119 2.18 15.90 7.55
CA LYS A 119 3.47 15.92 6.82
C LYS A 119 3.60 14.70 5.89
N ARG A 120 3.14 13.53 6.31
CA ARG A 120 3.16 12.30 5.49
C ARG A 120 2.25 12.41 4.28
N SER A 121 1.03 12.90 4.44
CA SER A 121 0.11 13.13 3.31
C SER A 121 0.66 14.18 2.34
N GLN A 122 1.31 15.24 2.84
CA GLN A 122 2.00 16.23 2.02
C GLN A 122 3.17 15.63 1.23
N SER A 123 3.98 14.75 1.84
CA SER A 123 5.08 14.08 1.13
C SER A 123 4.58 13.19 -0.01
N VAL A 124 3.48 12.47 0.23
CA VAL A 124 2.83 11.65 -0.82
C VAL A 124 2.31 12.53 -1.95
N ARG A 125 1.64 13.64 -1.61
CA ARG A 125 1.15 14.61 -2.60
C ARG A 125 2.30 15.18 -3.46
N SER A 126 3.36 15.62 -2.80
CA SER A 126 4.54 16.17 -3.49
C SER A 126 5.16 15.15 -4.44
N GLU A 127 5.26 13.89 -4.02
CA GLU A 127 5.82 12.85 -4.89
C GLU A 127 4.92 12.55 -6.11
N LEU A 128 3.60 12.54 -5.95
CA LEU A 128 2.68 12.40 -7.09
C LEU A 128 2.78 13.58 -8.06
N ILE A 129 3.01 14.80 -7.56
CA ILE A 129 3.28 15.98 -8.42
C ILE A 129 4.61 15.80 -9.18
N ASN A 130 5.67 15.32 -8.52
CA ASN A 130 6.94 14.98 -9.16
C ASN A 130 6.78 13.91 -10.25
N LEU A 131 5.82 13.00 -10.08
CA LEU A 131 5.45 11.97 -11.06
C LEU A 131 4.52 12.51 -12.17
N GLY A 132 4.28 13.81 -12.23
CA GLY A 132 3.55 14.47 -13.31
C GLY A 132 2.05 14.61 -13.11
N ILE A 133 1.55 14.46 -11.88
CA ILE A 133 0.13 14.73 -11.59
C ILE A 133 -0.07 16.20 -11.27
N ASP A 134 -1.06 16.82 -11.90
CA ASP A 134 -1.43 18.22 -11.66
C ASP A 134 -1.81 18.45 -10.19
N GLU A 135 -1.21 19.47 -9.58
CA GLU A 135 -1.40 19.83 -8.19
C GLU A 135 -2.88 20.10 -7.84
N SER A 136 -3.63 20.70 -8.76
CA SER A 136 -5.05 21.01 -8.57
C SER A 136 -5.97 19.79 -8.43
N ARG A 137 -5.45 18.63 -8.74
CA ARG A 137 -6.15 17.34 -8.64
C ARG A 137 -5.91 16.63 -7.31
N LEU A 138 -5.00 17.16 -6.48
CA LEU A 138 -4.55 16.52 -5.25
C LEU A 138 -4.73 17.45 -4.05
N SER A 139 -5.52 17.04 -3.10
CA SER A 139 -5.54 17.61 -1.75
C SER A 139 -4.92 16.63 -0.75
N CYS A 140 -4.55 17.11 0.43
CA CYS A 140 -4.00 16.25 1.47
C CYS A 140 -4.55 16.63 2.84
N LYS A 141 -4.65 15.65 3.73
CA LYS A 141 -5.12 15.82 5.11
C LYS A 141 -4.45 14.81 6.03
N GLY A 142 -4.12 15.22 7.24
CA GLY A 142 -3.75 14.32 8.33
C GLY A 142 -4.94 14.08 9.26
N TRP A 143 -5.07 12.87 9.75
CA TRP A 143 -6.06 12.47 10.74
C TRP A 143 -5.41 12.01 12.06
N GLY A 144 -4.07 11.93 12.10
CA GLY A 144 -3.40 11.34 13.26
C GLY A 144 -3.97 9.97 13.56
N GLU A 145 -4.25 9.72 14.83
CA GLU A 145 -4.87 8.49 15.33
C GLU A 145 -6.39 8.55 15.44
N SER A 146 -7.02 9.69 15.10
CA SER A 146 -8.45 9.94 15.34
C SER A 146 -9.40 9.04 14.54
N LYS A 147 -8.90 8.35 13.51
CA LYS A 147 -9.69 7.43 12.67
C LYS A 147 -9.03 6.06 12.57
N PRO A 148 -9.04 5.26 13.64
CA PRO A 148 -8.46 3.94 13.61
C PRO A 148 -9.27 3.01 12.71
N MET A 149 -8.59 2.10 12.02
CA MET A 149 -9.17 1.07 11.16
C MET A 149 -9.19 -0.28 11.89
N ALA A 150 -8.29 -0.45 12.85
CA ALA A 150 -8.17 -1.62 13.71
C ALA A 150 -7.84 -1.20 15.14
N GLY A 151 -7.95 -2.14 16.09
CA GLY A 151 -7.54 -1.89 17.49
C GLY A 151 -6.04 -1.53 17.58
N ASN A 152 -5.71 -0.65 18.50
CA ASN A 152 -4.32 -0.26 18.78
C ASN A 152 -3.63 -1.13 19.85
N ASP A 153 -4.31 -2.18 20.30
CA ASP A 153 -3.82 -3.05 21.37
C ASP A 153 -2.82 -4.10 20.87
N THR A 154 -2.74 -4.30 19.56
CA THR A 154 -1.85 -5.28 18.94
C THR A 154 -0.91 -4.64 17.92
N PRO A 155 0.30 -5.18 17.74
CA PRO A 155 1.23 -4.72 16.71
C PRO A 155 0.63 -4.75 15.28
N GLU A 156 -0.18 -5.76 14.99
CA GLU A 156 -0.88 -5.93 13.71
C GLU A 156 -1.93 -4.85 13.48
N GLY A 157 -2.73 -4.53 14.51
CA GLY A 157 -3.71 -3.46 14.45
C GLY A 157 -3.06 -2.09 14.27
N LYS A 158 -2.00 -1.79 15.03
CA LYS A 158 -1.19 -0.59 14.85
C LYS A 158 -0.63 -0.50 13.42
N ALA A 159 -0.12 -1.62 12.88
CA ALA A 159 0.38 -1.65 11.50
C ALA A 159 -0.70 -1.35 10.46
N GLN A 160 -1.95 -1.75 10.69
CA GLN A 160 -3.09 -1.38 9.84
C GLN A 160 -3.45 0.10 9.96
N ASN A 161 -3.33 0.67 11.16
CA ASN A 161 -3.62 2.08 11.41
C ASN A 161 -2.59 3.01 10.76
N ARG A 162 -1.31 2.61 10.68
CA ARG A 162 -0.26 3.34 9.95
C ARG A 162 -0.44 3.19 8.45
N ARG A 163 -1.32 3.99 7.84
CA ARG A 163 -1.74 3.88 6.45
C ARG A 163 -1.89 5.23 5.76
N VAL A 164 -2.03 5.17 4.46
CA VAL A 164 -2.49 6.28 3.61
C VAL A 164 -3.77 5.86 2.90
N GLU A 165 -4.77 6.72 2.91
CA GLU A 165 -6.01 6.56 2.15
C GLU A 165 -6.04 7.56 1.00
N PHE A 166 -6.57 7.14 -0.13
CA PHE A 166 -6.84 7.99 -1.28
C PHE A 166 -8.35 8.02 -1.47
N ILE A 167 -8.95 9.18 -1.24
CA ILE A 167 -10.40 9.39 -1.36
C ILE A 167 -10.66 10.13 -2.66
N LYS A 168 -11.49 9.56 -3.52
CA LYS A 168 -11.91 10.20 -4.77
C LYS A 168 -12.90 11.33 -4.44
N LEU A 169 -12.66 12.50 -5.04
CA LEU A 169 -13.46 13.71 -4.87
C LEU A 169 -14.47 13.88 -6.01
#